data_4c206d357c5bc23c4f5edef0003217a8
#
_entry.id   4c206d357c5bc23c4f5edef0003217a8
#
_cell.length_a   1.000
_cell.length_b   1.000
_cell.length_c   1.000
_cell.angle_alpha   90.00
_cell.angle_beta   90.00
_cell.angle_gamma   90.00
#
_symmetry.space_group_name_H-M   'P 1'
#
loop_
_entity.id
_entity.type
_entity.pdbx_description
1 polymer ?
#
loop_
_entity_poly.entity_id
_entity_poly.type
_entity_poly.pdbx_seq_one_letter_code
_entity_poly.pdbx_strand_id
1 'polypeptide(L)'
;MVTAEKRAELKATDASLIDRIVQRDESALAALYDRYAGMLSSVLNRILRDTQAAEEILQDIFYQLWRNASQFDSSRGSLSGWLLVIARNRAISRLRRHNPASGDELGENTVVVASNLESSVAQQQLMAKVKSALDNLPKEQRAAIELAYFEGLTHSEIAQRTGDPLGTVKTRLRSAVETLKRDLHS
;
A
#
# COMPACT_ATOMS: atom_id res chain seq x y z
N MET A 1 -27.52 12.96 8.22
CA MET A 1 -28.06 11.59 8.45
C MET A 1 -27.52 10.66 7.38
N VAL A 2 -26.82 9.61 7.76
CA VAL A 2 -26.35 8.59 6.80
C VAL A 2 -27.54 7.73 6.41
N THR A 3 -27.83 7.59 5.11
CA THR A 3 -28.95 6.79 4.60
C THR A 3 -28.77 5.30 4.97
N ALA A 4 -29.87 4.53 5.01
CA ALA A 4 -29.83 3.10 5.31
C ALA A 4 -28.94 2.33 4.31
N GLU A 5 -28.92 2.77 3.05
CA GLU A 5 -28.11 2.25 1.96
C GLU A 5 -26.60 2.42 2.24
N LYS A 6 -26.16 3.61 2.64
CA LYS A 6 -24.77 3.87 3.02
C LYS A 6 -24.32 3.07 4.25
N ARG A 7 -25.25 2.73 5.17
CA ARG A 7 -24.97 1.84 6.30
C ARG A 7 -24.79 0.38 5.88
N ALA A 8 -25.54 -0.08 4.88
CA ALA A 8 -25.40 -1.44 4.33
C ALA A 8 -24.08 -1.59 3.58
N GLU A 9 -23.67 -0.58 2.82
CA GLU A 9 -22.38 -0.57 2.09
C GLU A 9 -21.17 -0.53 3.01
N LEU A 10 -21.26 0.17 4.15
CA LEU A 10 -20.20 0.16 5.17
C LEU A 10 -20.01 -1.23 5.82
N LYS A 11 -21.05 -2.09 5.79
CA LYS A 11 -20.99 -3.46 6.33
C LYS A 11 -20.69 -4.52 5.27
N ALA A 12 -20.71 -4.18 4.00
CA ALA A 12 -20.38 -5.13 2.93
C ALA A 12 -18.89 -5.51 2.99
N THR A 13 -18.58 -6.79 2.77
CA THR A 13 -17.20 -7.26 2.68
C THR A 13 -16.55 -6.80 1.39
N ASP A 14 -15.23 -6.69 1.36
CA ASP A 14 -14.49 -6.32 0.15
C ASP A 14 -14.79 -7.28 -1.01
N ALA A 15 -14.89 -8.58 -0.73
CA ALA A 15 -15.22 -9.57 -1.76
C ALA A 15 -16.60 -9.31 -2.38
N SER A 16 -17.63 -9.05 -1.55
CA SER A 16 -18.97 -8.75 -2.06
C SER A 16 -19.01 -7.44 -2.86
N LEU A 17 -18.22 -6.43 -2.47
CA LEU A 17 -18.12 -5.18 -3.24
C LEU A 17 -17.42 -5.40 -4.58
N ILE A 18 -16.37 -6.22 -4.62
CA ILE A 18 -15.68 -6.60 -5.87
C ILE A 18 -16.65 -7.34 -6.81
N ASP A 19 -17.42 -8.30 -6.31
CA ASP A 19 -18.42 -9.03 -7.13
C ASP A 19 -19.46 -8.08 -7.75
N ARG A 20 -19.92 -7.09 -6.98
CA ARG A 20 -20.83 -6.04 -7.45
C ARG A 20 -20.18 -5.13 -8.50
N ILE A 21 -18.90 -4.78 -8.35
CA ILE A 21 -18.15 -4.00 -9.35
C ILE A 21 -18.02 -4.77 -10.67
N VAL A 22 -17.78 -6.08 -10.61
CA VAL A 22 -17.78 -6.95 -11.80
C VAL A 22 -19.14 -6.87 -12.54
N GLN A 23 -20.24 -6.72 -11.81
CA GLN A 23 -21.59 -6.52 -12.32
C GLN A 23 -21.89 -5.05 -12.71
N ARG A 24 -20.88 -4.16 -12.70
CA ARG A 24 -21.00 -2.74 -13.06
C ARG A 24 -21.85 -1.91 -12.09
N ASP A 25 -21.87 -2.26 -10.81
CA ASP A 25 -22.52 -1.49 -9.76
C ASP A 25 -21.60 -0.35 -9.28
N GLU A 26 -21.93 0.88 -9.68
CA GLU A 26 -21.16 2.08 -9.34
C GLU A 26 -21.17 2.37 -7.82
N SER A 27 -22.24 2.02 -7.11
CA SER A 27 -22.34 2.24 -5.67
C SER A 27 -21.32 1.39 -4.89
N ALA A 28 -20.98 0.19 -5.37
CA ALA A 28 -19.94 -0.65 -4.81
C ALA A 28 -18.54 -0.04 -5.01
N LEU A 29 -18.29 0.61 -6.16
CA LEU A 29 -17.04 1.33 -6.39
C LEU A 29 -16.93 2.55 -5.45
N ALA A 30 -18.01 3.32 -5.29
CA ALA A 30 -18.07 4.46 -4.37
C ALA A 30 -17.78 4.01 -2.92
N ALA A 31 -18.34 2.87 -2.49
CA ALA A 31 -18.11 2.32 -1.16
C ALA A 31 -16.63 1.93 -0.95
N LEU A 32 -15.96 1.33 -1.95
CA LEU A 32 -14.53 1.05 -1.88
C LEU A 32 -13.68 2.33 -1.92
N TYR A 33 -14.10 3.33 -2.68
CA TYR A 33 -13.44 4.64 -2.69
C TYR A 33 -13.50 5.29 -1.30
N ASP A 34 -14.69 5.40 -0.70
CA ASP A 34 -14.86 5.95 0.65
C ASP A 34 -14.01 5.18 1.69
N ARG A 35 -13.83 3.87 1.50
CA ARG A 35 -13.07 2.99 2.38
C ARG A 35 -11.56 3.16 2.26
N TYR A 36 -11.04 3.28 1.04
CA TYR A 36 -9.58 3.14 0.80
C TYR A 36 -8.89 4.40 0.31
N ALA A 37 -9.61 5.41 -0.22
CA ALA A 37 -8.99 6.59 -0.82
C ALA A 37 -8.09 7.35 0.18
N GLY A 38 -8.53 7.52 1.43
CA GLY A 38 -7.74 8.22 2.46
C GLY A 38 -6.40 7.53 2.77
N MET A 39 -6.41 6.19 2.88
CA MET A 39 -5.20 5.41 3.10
C MET A 39 -4.25 5.49 1.90
N LEU A 40 -4.77 5.28 0.70
CA LEU A 40 -3.98 5.31 -0.53
C LEU A 40 -3.39 6.71 -0.76
N SER A 41 -4.19 7.78 -0.60
CA SER A 41 -3.71 9.15 -0.68
C SER A 41 -2.57 9.44 0.30
N SER A 42 -2.67 8.96 1.53
CA SER A 42 -1.62 9.14 2.54
C SER A 42 -0.30 8.51 2.10
N VAL A 43 -0.34 7.29 1.54
CA VAL A 43 0.85 6.60 1.04
C VAL A 43 1.40 7.29 -0.21
N LEU A 44 0.53 7.63 -1.17
CA LEU A 44 0.91 8.30 -2.41
C LEU A 44 1.58 9.66 -2.12
N ASN A 45 0.98 10.49 -1.26
CA ASN A 45 1.54 11.78 -0.87
C ASN A 45 2.90 11.64 -0.16
N ARG A 46 3.06 10.61 0.68
CA ARG A 46 4.34 10.34 1.35
C ARG A 46 5.45 9.98 0.36
N ILE A 47 5.12 9.23 -0.69
CA ILE A 47 6.09 8.81 -1.72
C ILE A 47 6.39 9.96 -2.69
N LEU A 48 5.34 10.59 -3.25
CA LEU A 48 5.48 11.55 -4.34
C LEU A 48 5.81 12.96 -3.86
N ARG A 49 5.35 13.33 -2.65
CA ARG A 49 5.42 14.72 -2.11
C ARG A 49 4.80 15.75 -3.05
N ASP A 50 3.84 15.32 -3.84
CA ASP A 50 3.10 16.08 -4.84
C ASP A 50 1.64 15.61 -4.80
N THR A 51 0.76 16.47 -4.29
CA THR A 51 -0.66 16.14 -4.07
C THR A 51 -1.39 15.93 -5.39
N GLN A 52 -1.08 16.70 -6.42
CA GLN A 52 -1.72 16.57 -7.73
C GLN A 52 -1.34 15.23 -8.36
N ALA A 53 -0.06 14.87 -8.35
CA ALA A 53 0.40 13.58 -8.82
C ALA A 53 -0.18 12.40 -8.04
N ALA A 54 -0.38 12.57 -6.73
CA ALA A 54 -1.02 11.55 -5.88
C ALA A 54 -2.50 11.37 -6.25
N GLU A 55 -3.24 12.45 -6.48
CA GLU A 55 -4.65 12.41 -6.91
C GLU A 55 -4.81 11.75 -8.27
N GLU A 56 -3.96 12.07 -9.26
CA GLU A 56 -3.97 11.44 -10.58
C GLU A 56 -3.80 9.91 -10.45
N ILE A 57 -2.81 9.45 -9.67
CA ILE A 57 -2.58 8.02 -9.45
C ILE A 57 -3.74 7.37 -8.70
N LEU A 58 -4.32 8.05 -7.72
CA LEU A 58 -5.47 7.55 -6.97
C LEU A 58 -6.67 7.31 -7.91
N GLN A 59 -6.99 8.28 -8.77
CA GLN A 59 -8.06 8.15 -9.76
C GLN A 59 -7.79 6.98 -10.72
N ASP A 60 -6.57 6.86 -11.21
CA ASP A 60 -6.15 5.76 -12.08
C ASP A 60 -6.32 4.38 -11.43
N ILE A 61 -6.04 4.25 -10.11
CA ILE A 61 -6.21 3.00 -9.37
C ILE A 61 -7.68 2.60 -9.36
N PHE A 62 -8.59 3.52 -9.00
CA PHE A 62 -10.02 3.22 -8.95
C PHE A 62 -10.63 3.02 -10.33
N TYR A 63 -10.15 3.74 -11.35
CA TYR A 63 -10.54 3.49 -12.74
C TYR A 63 -10.12 2.09 -13.21
N GLN A 64 -8.91 1.66 -12.87
CA GLN A 64 -8.45 0.30 -13.18
C GLN A 64 -9.25 -0.75 -12.40
N LEU A 65 -9.56 -0.50 -11.12
CA LEU A 65 -10.41 -1.38 -10.33
C LEU A 65 -11.78 -1.54 -11.00
N TRP A 66 -12.39 -0.45 -11.45
CA TRP A 66 -13.65 -0.49 -12.19
C TRP A 66 -13.59 -1.33 -13.45
N ARG A 67 -12.51 -1.21 -14.19
CA ARG A 67 -12.34 -1.95 -15.46
C ARG A 67 -12.01 -3.42 -15.27
N ASN A 68 -11.23 -3.74 -14.27
CA ASN A 68 -10.55 -5.03 -14.13
C ASN A 68 -10.72 -5.64 -12.73
N ALA A 69 -11.88 -5.44 -12.08
CA ALA A 69 -12.14 -5.96 -10.72
C ALA A 69 -11.94 -7.48 -10.61
N SER A 70 -12.21 -8.22 -11.70
CA SER A 70 -12.00 -9.66 -11.79
C SER A 70 -10.54 -10.12 -11.67
N GLN A 71 -9.57 -9.21 -11.76
CA GLN A 71 -8.15 -9.52 -11.53
C GLN A 71 -7.79 -9.66 -10.04
N PHE A 72 -8.66 -9.14 -9.17
CA PHE A 72 -8.46 -9.34 -7.74
C PHE A 72 -8.83 -10.78 -7.34
N ASP A 73 -7.87 -11.44 -6.69
CA ASP A 73 -8.03 -12.81 -6.17
C ASP A 73 -7.89 -12.78 -4.65
N SER A 74 -9.01 -12.93 -3.94
CA SER A 74 -9.08 -12.90 -2.48
C SER A 74 -8.29 -14.05 -1.80
N SER A 75 -8.01 -15.13 -2.54
CA SER A 75 -7.20 -16.24 -2.02
C SER A 75 -5.71 -15.87 -1.89
N ARG A 76 -5.25 -14.83 -2.62
CA ARG A 76 -3.86 -14.37 -2.64
C ARG A 76 -3.57 -13.25 -1.63
N GLY A 77 -4.60 -12.69 -1.00
CA GLY A 77 -4.44 -11.64 0.00
C GLY A 77 -5.63 -10.68 0.11
N SER A 78 -5.48 -9.68 0.98
CA SER A 78 -6.52 -8.66 1.19
C SER A 78 -6.56 -7.64 0.04
N LEU A 79 -7.75 -7.06 -0.21
CA LEU A 79 -7.91 -5.99 -1.19
C LEU A 79 -7.08 -4.75 -0.82
N SER A 80 -7.02 -4.40 0.47
CA SER A 80 -6.18 -3.30 0.96
C SER A 80 -4.70 -3.49 0.63
N GLY A 81 -4.17 -4.70 0.84
CA GLY A 81 -2.79 -5.04 0.50
C GLY A 81 -2.53 -4.93 -1.01
N TRP A 82 -3.44 -5.47 -1.82
CA TRP A 82 -3.33 -5.41 -3.28
C TRP A 82 -3.36 -3.96 -3.80
N LEU A 83 -4.28 -3.12 -3.30
CA LEU A 83 -4.36 -1.70 -3.66
C LEU A 83 -3.11 -0.93 -3.23
N LEU A 84 -2.57 -1.19 -2.03
CA LEU A 84 -1.33 -0.57 -1.55
C LEU A 84 -0.12 -0.91 -2.44
N VAL A 85 -0.02 -2.16 -2.89
CA VAL A 85 1.04 -2.59 -3.83
C VAL A 85 0.93 -1.83 -5.14
N ILE A 86 -0.26 -1.73 -5.72
CA ILE A 86 -0.49 -0.99 -6.96
C ILE A 86 -0.13 0.49 -6.77
N ALA A 87 -0.62 1.11 -5.70
CA ALA A 87 -0.38 2.52 -5.39
C ALA A 87 1.14 2.81 -5.28
N ARG A 88 1.83 2.01 -4.47
CA ARG A 88 3.28 2.13 -4.30
C ARG A 88 4.03 1.97 -5.62
N ASN A 89 3.74 0.89 -6.37
CA ASN A 89 4.46 0.61 -7.61
C ASN A 89 4.26 1.72 -8.65
N ARG A 90 3.05 2.28 -8.77
CA ARG A 90 2.78 3.42 -9.65
C ARG A 90 3.51 4.69 -9.19
N ALA A 91 3.51 4.98 -7.89
CA ALA A 91 4.22 6.13 -7.34
C ALA A 91 5.73 6.04 -7.58
N ILE A 92 6.35 4.88 -7.29
CA ILE A 92 7.77 4.65 -7.55
C ILE A 92 8.09 4.73 -9.05
N SER A 93 7.26 4.15 -9.91
CA SER A 93 7.44 4.23 -11.37
C SER A 93 7.35 5.69 -11.87
N ARG A 94 6.51 6.52 -11.26
CA ARG A 94 6.44 7.96 -11.58
C ARG A 94 7.71 8.69 -11.13
N LEU A 95 8.21 8.44 -9.91
CA LEU A 95 9.47 9.02 -9.43
C LEU A 95 10.66 8.65 -10.33
N ARG A 96 10.76 7.38 -10.71
CA ARG A 96 11.85 6.88 -11.58
C ARG A 96 11.82 7.51 -12.97
N ARG A 97 10.65 7.73 -13.56
CA ARG A 97 10.52 8.44 -14.84
C ARG A 97 11.05 9.87 -14.79
N HIS A 98 10.95 10.52 -13.64
CA HIS A 98 11.47 11.88 -13.42
C HIS A 98 12.95 11.89 -13.00
N ASN A 99 13.52 10.73 -12.62
CA ASN A 99 14.93 10.56 -12.28
C ASN A 99 15.51 9.28 -12.90
N PRO A 100 15.93 9.31 -14.18
CA PRO A 100 16.39 8.13 -14.94
C PRO A 100 17.66 7.46 -14.41
N ALA A 101 18.35 8.05 -13.42
CA ALA A 101 19.57 7.48 -12.83
C ALA A 101 19.30 6.28 -11.89
N SER A 102 18.06 5.93 -11.60
CA SER A 102 17.70 4.81 -10.73
C SER A 102 17.56 3.53 -11.55
N GLY A 103 18.43 2.55 -11.29
CA GLY A 103 18.49 1.27 -12.00
C GLY A 103 17.20 0.43 -11.90
N ASP A 104 17.04 -0.49 -12.86
CA ASP A 104 15.78 -1.16 -13.25
C ASP A 104 15.45 -2.46 -12.46
N GLU A 105 15.99 -2.69 -11.29
CA GLU A 105 15.67 -3.89 -10.49
C GLU A 105 14.66 -3.60 -9.37
N LEU A 106 13.38 -3.78 -9.69
CA LEU A 106 12.33 -3.98 -8.67
C LEU A 106 12.52 -5.38 -8.06
N GLY A 107 13.19 -5.46 -6.93
CA GLY A 107 13.23 -6.71 -6.16
C GLY A 107 11.80 -7.13 -5.77
N GLU A 108 11.46 -8.41 -5.99
CA GLU A 108 10.15 -9.03 -5.74
C GLU A 108 9.68 -9.04 -4.26
N ASN A 109 10.33 -8.32 -3.36
CA ASN A 109 9.97 -8.26 -1.95
C ASN A 109 8.97 -7.13 -1.65
N THR A 110 7.79 -7.23 -2.22
CA THR A 110 6.67 -6.38 -1.79
C THR A 110 6.15 -6.90 -0.46
N VAL A 111 6.37 -6.14 0.62
CA VAL A 111 5.78 -6.42 1.92
C VAL A 111 4.28 -6.21 1.80
N VAL A 112 3.54 -7.29 1.56
CA VAL A 112 2.09 -7.28 1.64
C VAL A 112 1.73 -7.46 3.11
N VAL A 113 1.37 -6.36 3.77
CA VAL A 113 0.71 -6.44 5.07
C VAL A 113 -0.74 -6.82 4.80
N ALA A 114 -1.00 -8.13 4.83
CA ALA A 114 -2.34 -8.65 4.66
C ALA A 114 -3.11 -8.49 5.99
N SER A 115 -4.01 -7.52 6.04
CA SER A 115 -4.99 -7.42 7.10
C SER A 115 -6.36 -7.20 6.49
N ASN A 116 -7.32 -8.05 6.85
CA ASN A 116 -8.72 -7.89 6.50
C ASN A 116 -9.30 -6.71 7.29
N LEU A 117 -9.63 -5.63 6.61
CA LEU A 117 -10.16 -4.41 7.22
C LEU A 117 -11.55 -4.15 6.71
N GLU A 118 -12.53 -4.36 7.58
CA GLU A 118 -13.94 -4.22 7.24
C GLU A 118 -14.58 -2.88 7.60
N SER A 119 -13.85 -1.91 8.20
CA SER A 119 -14.42 -0.61 8.56
C SER A 119 -13.38 0.52 8.62
N SER A 120 -13.84 1.78 8.50
CA SER A 120 -12.99 2.98 8.61
C SER A 120 -12.29 3.12 9.96
N VAL A 121 -12.91 2.65 11.04
CA VAL A 121 -12.33 2.62 12.39
C VAL A 121 -11.23 1.56 12.46
N ALA A 122 -11.44 0.36 11.92
CA ALA A 122 -10.44 -0.69 11.84
C ALA A 122 -9.23 -0.25 10.97
N GLN A 123 -9.47 0.55 9.95
CA GLN A 123 -8.42 1.12 9.10
C GLN A 123 -7.56 2.14 9.85
N GLN A 124 -8.17 3.03 10.64
CA GLN A 124 -7.42 3.97 11.49
C GLN A 124 -6.60 3.24 12.57
N GLN A 125 -7.19 2.21 13.18
CA GLN A 125 -6.50 1.36 14.16
C GLN A 125 -5.33 0.62 13.53
N LEU A 126 -5.48 0.09 12.30
CA LEU A 126 -4.38 -0.55 11.59
C LEU A 126 -3.27 0.45 11.24
N MET A 127 -3.60 1.63 10.73
CA MET A 127 -2.59 2.64 10.45
C MET A 127 -1.82 3.05 11.71
N ALA A 128 -2.50 3.14 12.85
CA ALA A 128 -1.86 3.36 14.14
C ALA A 128 -0.96 2.18 14.55
N LYS A 129 -1.42 0.93 14.37
CA LYS A 129 -0.61 -0.28 14.61
C LYS A 129 0.62 -0.33 13.69
N VAL A 130 0.46 -0.08 12.40
CA VAL A 130 1.58 -0.03 11.43
C VAL A 130 2.59 1.03 11.82
N LYS A 131 2.11 2.24 12.17
CA LYS A 131 2.99 3.31 12.64
C LYS A 131 3.74 2.90 13.90
N SER A 132 3.05 2.37 14.90
CA SER A 132 3.66 1.87 16.14
C SER A 132 4.69 0.77 15.87
N ALA A 133 4.38 -0.19 15.00
CA ALA A 133 5.30 -1.26 14.63
C ALA A 133 6.56 -0.73 13.92
N LEU A 134 6.40 0.28 13.06
CA LEU A 134 7.54 0.96 12.43
C LEU A 134 8.39 1.74 13.45
N ASP A 135 7.74 2.41 14.41
CA ASP A 135 8.42 3.17 15.46
C ASP A 135 9.21 2.26 16.43
N ASN A 136 8.77 1.01 16.59
CA ASN A 136 9.43 0.00 17.41
C ASN A 136 10.60 -0.71 16.72
N LEU A 137 10.78 -0.53 15.41
CA LEU A 137 11.94 -1.09 14.70
C LEU A 137 13.25 -0.44 15.16
N PRO A 138 14.36 -1.21 15.25
CA PRO A 138 15.69 -0.63 15.35
C PRO A 138 15.94 0.42 14.27
N LYS A 139 16.65 1.49 14.62
CA LYS A 139 16.84 2.67 13.77
C LYS A 139 17.34 2.32 12.35
N GLU A 140 18.29 1.40 12.25
CA GLU A 140 18.89 0.98 10.98
C GLU A 140 17.89 0.15 10.13
N GLN A 141 17.05 -0.66 10.77
CA GLN A 141 16.00 -1.43 10.08
C GLN A 141 14.90 -0.52 9.58
N ARG A 142 14.48 0.45 10.41
CA ARG A 142 13.49 1.46 10.02
C ARG A 142 14.00 2.30 8.85
N ALA A 143 15.24 2.80 8.91
CA ALA A 143 15.84 3.56 7.81
C ALA A 143 15.89 2.74 6.51
N ALA A 144 16.27 1.46 6.56
CA ALA A 144 16.29 0.60 5.39
C ALA A 144 14.89 0.41 4.78
N ILE A 145 13.86 0.19 5.62
CA ILE A 145 12.46 0.09 5.17
C ILE A 145 12.00 1.42 4.54
N GLU A 146 12.31 2.56 5.16
CA GLU A 146 11.92 3.87 4.63
C GLU A 146 12.52 4.12 3.24
N LEU A 147 13.80 3.85 3.07
CA LEU A 147 14.49 3.98 1.78
C LEU A 147 13.92 3.02 0.72
N ALA A 148 13.69 1.75 1.08
CA ALA A 148 13.17 0.76 0.14
C ALA A 148 11.70 1.03 -0.22
N TYR A 149 10.86 1.32 0.76
CA TYR A 149 9.40 1.39 0.58
C TYR A 149 8.92 2.74 0.07
N PHE A 150 9.40 3.85 0.65
CA PHE A 150 8.92 5.18 0.32
C PHE A 150 9.78 5.92 -0.71
N GLU A 151 11.10 5.70 -0.72
CA GLU A 151 11.98 6.30 -1.71
C GLU A 151 12.18 5.38 -2.94
N GLY A 152 11.74 4.13 -2.84
CA GLY A 152 11.78 3.16 -3.94
C GLY A 152 13.19 2.74 -4.34
N LEU A 153 14.16 2.87 -3.44
CA LEU A 153 15.54 2.49 -3.71
C LEU A 153 15.68 0.96 -3.74
N THR A 154 16.47 0.48 -4.68
CA THR A 154 16.94 -0.92 -4.72
C THR A 154 17.90 -1.19 -3.58
N HIS A 155 18.13 -2.46 -3.24
CA HIS A 155 19.09 -2.83 -2.19
C HIS A 155 20.50 -2.28 -2.48
N SER A 156 20.91 -2.25 -3.76
CA SER A 156 22.20 -1.73 -4.19
C SER A 156 22.27 -0.20 -4.01
N GLU A 157 21.21 0.53 -4.36
CA GLU A 157 21.13 1.98 -4.14
C GLU A 157 21.12 2.34 -2.65
N ILE A 158 20.43 1.53 -1.82
CA ILE A 158 20.49 1.69 -0.35
C ILE A 158 21.91 1.49 0.16
N ALA A 159 22.58 0.42 -0.28
CA ALA A 159 23.97 0.13 0.10
C ALA A 159 24.91 1.29 -0.26
N GLN A 160 24.78 1.84 -1.47
CA GLN A 160 25.56 3.01 -1.91
C GLN A 160 25.25 4.25 -1.07
N ARG A 161 23.97 4.50 -0.76
CA ARG A 161 23.53 5.69 -0.02
C ARG A 161 23.90 5.67 1.46
N THR A 162 23.88 4.48 2.07
CA THR A 162 24.19 4.30 3.51
C THR A 162 25.65 3.98 3.78
N GLY A 163 26.42 3.55 2.77
CA GLY A 163 27.76 3.04 2.94
C GLY A 163 27.81 1.62 3.53
N ASP A 164 26.68 0.96 3.70
CA ASP A 164 26.59 -0.40 4.25
C ASP A 164 26.85 -1.45 3.16
N PRO A 165 27.44 -2.60 3.51
CA PRO A 165 27.55 -3.73 2.59
C PRO A 165 26.16 -4.20 2.13
N LEU A 166 26.01 -4.60 0.85
CA LEU A 166 24.74 -5.08 0.27
C LEU A 166 24.11 -6.23 1.08
N GLY A 167 24.93 -7.15 1.61
CA GLY A 167 24.48 -8.24 2.47
C GLY A 167 23.84 -7.74 3.77
N THR A 168 24.40 -6.69 4.36
CA THR A 168 23.85 -6.03 5.57
C THR A 168 22.50 -5.39 5.28
N VAL A 169 22.36 -4.67 4.15
CA VAL A 169 21.08 -4.07 3.74
C VAL A 169 20.00 -5.14 3.56
N LYS A 170 20.30 -6.22 2.83
CA LYS A 170 19.37 -7.35 2.64
C LYS A 170 18.94 -7.97 3.97
N THR A 171 19.87 -8.18 4.90
CA THR A 171 19.57 -8.74 6.22
C THR A 171 18.70 -7.79 7.05
N ARG A 172 19.03 -6.50 7.07
CA ARG A 172 18.21 -5.48 7.79
C ARG A 172 16.79 -5.42 7.27
N LEU A 173 16.61 -5.41 5.95
CA LEU A 173 15.28 -5.40 5.33
C LEU A 173 14.49 -6.66 5.66
N ARG A 174 15.12 -7.84 5.56
CA ARG A 174 14.49 -9.12 5.91
C ARG A 174 14.04 -9.13 7.37
N SER A 175 14.94 -8.80 8.30
CA SER A 175 14.62 -8.76 9.73
C SER A 175 13.54 -7.74 10.06
N ALA A 176 13.57 -6.55 9.42
CA ALA A 176 12.53 -5.55 9.60
C ALA A 176 11.15 -6.07 9.17
N VAL A 177 11.08 -6.73 8.00
CA VAL A 177 9.83 -7.33 7.49
C VAL A 177 9.32 -8.42 8.43
N GLU A 178 10.19 -9.29 8.93
CA GLU A 178 9.83 -10.37 9.86
C GLU A 178 9.30 -9.80 11.19
N THR A 179 9.92 -8.74 11.72
CA THR A 179 9.47 -8.05 12.93
C THR A 179 8.10 -7.39 12.69
N LEU A 180 7.93 -6.65 11.59
CA LEU A 180 6.64 -6.03 11.25
C LEU A 180 5.53 -7.06 11.09
N LYS A 181 5.79 -8.18 10.43
CA LYS A 181 4.81 -9.26 10.30
C LYS A 181 4.37 -9.80 11.65
N ARG A 182 5.31 -10.07 12.55
CA ARG A 182 5.02 -10.57 13.89
C ARG A 182 4.18 -9.57 14.70
N ASP A 183 4.57 -8.29 14.71
CA ASP A 183 3.92 -7.24 15.51
C ASP A 183 2.52 -6.87 14.99
N LEU A 184 2.26 -7.05 13.69
CA LEU A 184 0.96 -6.80 13.07
C LEU A 184 -0.01 -7.99 13.18
N HIS A 185 0.49 -9.20 13.45
CA HIS A 185 -0.34 -10.40 13.66
C HIS A 185 -0.62 -10.70 15.14
N SER A 186 -0.01 -9.92 16.04
CA SER A 186 -0.28 -9.94 17.49
C SER A 186 -1.42 -9.00 17.84
#